data_dbee1c76a36b4797040d7fbdc7aa5e70
#
_entry.id   dbee1c76a36b4797040d7fbdc7aa5e70
#
_cell.length_a   1.000
_cell.length_b   1.000
_cell.length_c   1.000
_cell.angle_alpha   90.00
_cell.angle_beta   90.00
_cell.angle_gamma   90.00
#
_symmetry.space_group_name_H-M   'P 1'
#
loop_
_entity.id
_entity.type
_entity.pdbx_description
1 polymer ?
#
loop_
_entity_poly.entity_id
_entity_poly.type
_entity_poly.pdbx_seq_one_letter_code
_entity_poly.pdbx_strand_id
1 'polypeptide(L)'
;MADQIPSWSSFRLYYFRHFKGDPQKEIAREGLTAYQRNNRPLYGSAMQYRESVGCYQVDETQGDIYLVSKWDRSKVIGRPNVYLAIDTASGLIAGVYVGLDAGETALMACIANAAGDKAAYCAAYGIDLSPADWPSRGLPSEIISDRGGEFMGDRINELCICYGIDRQALPPFRAEEKPLVERAMDLIQDSYKSMLRGRGVIGDDVGERWATDYRQQAILTLDEYTAIVIHTIIALNKGRVLTDIGHLPVDAPNTPAQLWKWLTDQGKSTLLDVDADELYRRAPGDSADRST
;
A
#
# COMPACT_ATOMS: atom_id res chain seq x y z
N MET A 1 -7.86 60.48 -9.20
CA MET A 1 -6.84 59.41 -9.21
C MET A 1 -7.16 58.22 -8.30
N ALA A 2 -8.14 58.30 -7.40
CA ALA A 2 -8.53 57.16 -6.55
C ALA A 2 -9.29 56.05 -7.28
N ASP A 3 -9.92 56.37 -8.41
CA ASP A 3 -10.76 55.42 -9.17
C ASP A 3 -9.96 54.45 -10.09
N GLN A 4 -8.64 54.51 -10.07
CA GLN A 4 -7.79 53.64 -10.90
C GLN A 4 -7.19 52.46 -10.12
N ILE A 5 -7.43 52.37 -8.82
CA ILE A 5 -6.95 51.25 -8.02
C ILE A 5 -8.04 50.19 -7.94
N PRO A 6 -7.82 48.99 -8.47
CA PRO A 6 -8.81 47.94 -8.40
C PRO A 6 -9.10 47.59 -6.94
N SER A 7 -10.37 47.22 -6.67
CA SER A 7 -10.74 46.71 -5.34
C SER A 7 -9.91 45.47 -4.98
N TRP A 8 -9.72 45.21 -3.70
CA TRP A 8 -9.06 43.96 -3.24
C TRP A 8 -9.67 42.73 -3.81
N SER A 9 -10.99 42.68 -3.94
CA SER A 9 -11.71 41.53 -4.57
C SER A 9 -11.39 41.39 -6.05
N SER A 10 -11.31 42.47 -6.81
CA SER A 10 -10.94 42.48 -8.22
C SER A 10 -9.48 42.06 -8.43
N PHE A 11 -8.58 42.60 -7.59
CA PHE A 11 -7.18 42.19 -7.59
C PHE A 11 -7.00 40.73 -7.24
N ARG A 12 -7.68 40.24 -6.22
CA ARG A 12 -7.67 38.82 -5.82
C ARG A 12 -8.16 37.92 -6.95
N LEU A 13 -9.27 38.28 -7.59
CA LEU A 13 -9.81 37.50 -8.72
C LEU A 13 -8.86 37.47 -9.91
N TYR A 14 -8.25 38.61 -10.24
CA TYR A 14 -7.24 38.71 -11.29
C TYR A 14 -6.01 37.87 -10.98
N TYR A 15 -5.48 37.97 -9.74
CA TYR A 15 -4.35 37.16 -9.28
C TYR A 15 -4.64 35.65 -9.39
N PHE A 16 -5.81 35.21 -8.94
CA PHE A 16 -6.20 33.81 -9.00
C PHE A 16 -6.37 33.30 -10.43
N ARG A 17 -6.85 34.14 -11.36
CA ARG A 17 -7.02 33.76 -12.77
C ARG A 17 -5.69 33.68 -13.52
N HIS A 18 -4.74 34.54 -13.22
CA HIS A 18 -3.54 34.71 -14.06
C HIS A 18 -2.24 34.26 -13.42
N PHE A 19 -2.21 34.06 -12.12
CA PHE A 19 -0.97 33.77 -11.40
C PHE A 19 -1.05 32.59 -10.42
N LYS A 20 -2.24 32.13 -10.07
CA LYS A 20 -2.38 30.92 -9.25
C LYS A 20 -2.08 29.72 -10.16
N GLY A 21 -1.15 28.87 -9.73
CA GLY A 21 -0.73 27.71 -10.50
C GLY A 21 0.42 27.95 -11.49
N ASP A 22 1.07 29.13 -11.42
CA ASP A 22 2.32 29.35 -12.15
C ASP A 22 3.46 28.58 -11.45
N PRO A 23 3.98 27.48 -12.05
CA PRO A 23 4.98 26.64 -11.41
C PRO A 23 6.21 27.41 -10.94
N GLN A 24 6.68 28.38 -11.72
CA GLN A 24 7.90 29.12 -11.41
C GLN A 24 7.72 29.98 -10.14
N LYS A 25 6.54 30.55 -9.95
CA LYS A 25 6.24 31.38 -8.78
C LYS A 25 6.00 30.55 -7.52
N GLU A 26 5.36 29.40 -7.65
CA GLU A 26 5.18 28.48 -6.54
C GLU A 26 6.52 27.90 -6.10
N ILE A 27 7.38 27.50 -7.04
CA ILE A 27 8.75 27.07 -6.76
C ILE A 27 9.56 28.16 -6.05
N ALA A 28 9.42 29.42 -6.49
CA ALA A 28 10.15 30.52 -5.88
C ALA A 28 9.68 30.85 -4.44
N ARG A 29 8.40 30.56 -4.12
CA ARG A 29 7.82 30.80 -2.77
C ARG A 29 8.09 29.67 -1.79
N GLU A 30 7.95 28.42 -2.23
CA GLU A 30 7.90 27.25 -1.37
C GLU A 30 9.11 26.32 -1.57
N GLY A 31 9.89 26.56 -2.63
CA GLY A 31 10.97 25.70 -3.06
C GLY A 31 10.51 24.59 -3.99
N LEU A 32 11.45 24.07 -4.78
CA LEU A 32 11.19 23.04 -5.80
C LEU A 32 10.60 21.76 -5.17
N THR A 33 11.12 21.35 -4.02
CA THR A 33 10.69 20.12 -3.32
C THR A 33 9.25 20.23 -2.83
N ALA A 34 8.87 21.38 -2.22
CA ALA A 34 7.51 21.60 -1.75
C ALA A 34 6.52 21.72 -2.92
N TYR A 35 6.91 22.38 -4.01
CA TYR A 35 6.11 22.44 -5.22
C TYR A 35 5.88 21.05 -5.82
N GLN A 36 6.92 20.25 -5.95
CA GLN A 36 6.82 18.89 -6.50
C GLN A 36 5.92 17.99 -5.66
N ARG A 37 5.92 18.18 -4.34
CA ARG A 37 5.13 17.39 -3.40
C ARG A 37 3.66 17.79 -3.35
N ASN A 38 3.34 19.10 -3.37
CA ASN A 38 2.02 19.60 -3.02
C ASN A 38 1.26 20.25 -4.18
N ASN A 39 1.95 20.83 -5.17
CA ASN A 39 1.36 21.76 -6.13
C ASN A 39 1.57 21.35 -7.60
N ARG A 40 2.39 20.33 -7.87
CA ARG A 40 2.62 19.87 -9.23
C ARG A 40 1.33 19.24 -9.79
N PRO A 41 0.88 19.65 -11.00
CA PRO A 41 -0.24 19.00 -11.64
C PRO A 41 0.07 17.51 -11.89
N LEU A 42 -0.85 16.64 -11.48
CA LEU A 42 -0.77 15.22 -11.73
C LEU A 42 -1.29 14.94 -13.13
N TYR A 43 -0.41 14.63 -14.06
CA TYR A 43 -0.77 14.21 -15.41
C TYR A 43 -0.57 12.71 -15.53
N GLY A 44 -1.68 11.98 -15.63
CA GLY A 44 -1.70 10.54 -15.85
C GLY A 44 -2.36 9.73 -14.75
N SER A 45 -2.80 8.54 -15.09
CA SER A 45 -3.24 7.52 -14.17
C SER A 45 -2.04 6.66 -13.78
N ALA A 46 -1.91 6.34 -12.49
CA ALA A 46 -0.88 5.41 -12.01
C ALA A 46 -1.18 3.96 -12.40
N MET A 47 -2.41 3.68 -12.77
CA MET A 47 -2.73 2.49 -13.55
C MET A 47 -2.23 2.74 -14.98
N GLN A 48 -0.92 2.70 -15.16
CA GLN A 48 -0.34 2.73 -16.51
C GLN A 48 -0.85 1.51 -17.24
N TYR A 49 -2.00 1.64 -17.91
CA TYR A 49 -2.56 0.78 -18.96
C TYR A 49 -1.89 -0.60 -19.11
N ARG A 50 -1.69 -1.28 -17.98
CA ARG A 50 -1.16 -2.64 -17.98
C ARG A 50 -2.28 -3.57 -18.41
N GLU A 51 -2.04 -4.31 -19.47
CA GLU A 51 -3.01 -5.27 -20.01
C GLU A 51 -2.86 -6.68 -19.40
N SER A 52 -1.81 -6.89 -18.59
CA SER A 52 -1.50 -8.20 -18.01
C SER A 52 -1.22 -8.07 -16.52
N VAL A 53 -1.67 -9.04 -15.75
CA VAL A 53 -1.32 -9.17 -14.32
C VAL A 53 0.13 -9.64 -14.17
N GLY A 54 0.78 -9.28 -13.06
CA GLY A 54 2.15 -9.69 -12.75
C GLY A 54 3.15 -8.53 -12.61
N CYS A 55 2.67 -7.28 -12.61
CA CYS A 55 3.48 -6.13 -12.21
C CYS A 55 2.95 -5.58 -10.88
N TYR A 56 3.76 -5.67 -9.81
CA TYR A 56 3.33 -5.27 -8.47
C TYR A 56 3.95 -3.95 -8.04
N GLN A 57 3.10 -3.04 -7.57
CA GLN A 57 3.56 -1.94 -6.72
C GLN A 57 3.68 -2.43 -5.29
N VAL A 58 4.84 -2.17 -4.67
CA VAL A 58 5.08 -2.56 -3.29
C VAL A 58 5.48 -1.33 -2.48
N ASP A 59 4.90 -1.22 -1.28
CA ASP A 59 5.18 -0.13 -0.35
C ASP A 59 4.98 -0.55 1.09
N GLU A 60 5.53 0.25 2.02
CA GLU A 60 5.41 0.10 3.47
C GLU A 60 4.63 1.25 4.07
N THR A 61 3.85 0.95 5.10
CA THR A 61 3.27 1.94 6.00
C THR A 61 3.31 1.46 7.44
N GLN A 62 3.50 2.37 8.37
CA GLN A 62 3.33 2.07 9.78
C GLN A 62 1.84 2.22 10.16
N GLY A 63 1.25 1.16 10.71
CA GLY A 63 -0.15 1.18 11.15
C GLY A 63 -0.43 2.23 12.22
N ASP A 64 -1.56 2.93 12.11
CA ASP A 64 -1.97 3.96 13.06
C ASP A 64 -2.65 3.36 14.30
N ILE A 65 -1.99 2.37 14.91
CA ILE A 65 -2.49 1.68 16.09
C ILE A 65 -1.33 1.17 16.95
N TYR A 66 -1.48 1.23 18.27
CA TYR A 66 -0.59 0.56 19.21
C TYR A 66 -1.13 -0.82 19.55
N LEU A 67 -0.23 -1.81 19.59
CA LEU A 67 -0.52 -3.20 19.88
C LEU A 67 0.06 -3.63 21.21
N VAL A 68 -0.53 -4.71 21.76
CA VAL A 68 -0.07 -5.34 23.00
C VAL A 68 0.47 -6.75 22.76
N SER A 69 1.29 -7.22 23.69
CA SER A 69 1.83 -8.57 23.64
C SER A 69 0.72 -9.63 23.77
N LYS A 70 0.80 -10.70 22.99
CA LYS A 70 -0.09 -11.86 23.13
C LYS A 70 0.09 -12.62 24.46
N TRP A 71 1.27 -12.51 25.06
CA TRP A 71 1.62 -13.17 26.31
C TRP A 71 1.23 -12.36 27.55
N ASP A 72 1.25 -11.03 27.43
CA ASP A 72 0.94 -10.12 28.52
C ASP A 72 0.31 -8.84 27.93
N ARG A 73 -1.00 -8.77 27.89
CA ARG A 73 -1.76 -7.65 27.31
C ARG A 73 -1.57 -6.31 28.04
N SER A 74 -0.89 -6.31 29.18
CA SER A 74 -0.48 -5.06 29.85
C SER A 74 0.75 -4.41 29.20
N LYS A 75 1.46 -5.15 28.35
CA LYS A 75 2.68 -4.68 27.69
C LYS A 75 2.41 -4.24 26.26
N VAL A 76 2.59 -2.97 26.00
CA VAL A 76 2.57 -2.40 24.64
C VAL A 76 3.83 -2.84 23.90
N ILE A 77 3.66 -3.42 22.70
CA ILE A 77 4.77 -3.90 21.84
C ILE A 77 5.09 -2.94 20.70
N GLY A 78 4.32 -1.87 20.52
CA GLY A 78 4.58 -0.84 19.52
C GLY A 78 3.49 -0.76 18.46
N ARG A 79 3.85 -0.16 17.32
CA ARG A 79 3.01 -0.03 16.12
C ARG A 79 3.44 -1.07 15.08
N PRO A 80 2.52 -1.70 14.38
CA PRO A 80 2.86 -2.65 13.32
C PRO A 80 3.34 -1.93 12.06
N ASN A 81 4.23 -2.57 11.30
CA ASN A 81 4.52 -2.22 9.92
C ASN A 81 3.68 -3.11 9.00
N VAL A 82 3.13 -2.51 7.95
CA VAL A 82 2.29 -3.18 6.95
C VAL A 82 2.93 -2.97 5.59
N TYR A 83 3.29 -4.06 4.92
CA TYR A 83 3.71 -4.05 3.53
C TYR A 83 2.59 -4.58 2.67
N LEU A 84 2.34 -3.94 1.54
CA LEU A 84 1.36 -4.38 0.54
C LEU A 84 2.03 -4.54 -0.81
N ALA A 85 1.67 -5.60 -1.52
CA ALA A 85 1.97 -5.79 -2.93
C ALA A 85 0.67 -5.74 -3.72
N ILE A 86 0.53 -4.78 -4.64
CA ILE A 86 -0.69 -4.55 -5.42
C ILE A 86 -0.39 -4.70 -6.90
N ASP A 87 -1.17 -5.51 -7.58
CA ASP A 87 -1.09 -5.65 -9.02
C ASP A 87 -1.60 -4.41 -9.74
N THR A 88 -0.79 -3.89 -10.65
CA THR A 88 -1.08 -2.63 -11.34
C THR A 88 -2.15 -2.75 -12.42
N ALA A 89 -2.38 -3.93 -12.98
CA ALA A 89 -3.40 -4.15 -14.00
C ALA A 89 -4.81 -4.30 -13.42
N SER A 90 -4.93 -5.06 -12.34
CA SER A 90 -6.23 -5.38 -11.72
C SER A 90 -6.53 -4.57 -10.46
N GLY A 91 -5.51 -3.93 -9.87
CA GLY A 91 -5.61 -3.29 -8.56
C GLY A 91 -5.81 -4.29 -7.42
N LEU A 92 -5.62 -5.59 -7.65
CA LEU A 92 -5.72 -6.62 -6.62
C LEU A 92 -4.59 -6.45 -5.61
N ILE A 93 -4.92 -6.46 -4.32
CA ILE A 93 -3.91 -6.61 -3.27
C ILE A 93 -3.45 -8.07 -3.32
N ALA A 94 -2.28 -8.31 -3.93
CA ALA A 94 -1.77 -9.65 -4.19
C ALA A 94 -1.05 -10.24 -2.99
N GLY A 95 -0.38 -9.41 -2.18
CA GLY A 95 0.35 -9.85 -1.00
C GLY A 95 0.32 -8.86 0.14
N VAL A 96 0.55 -9.35 1.34
CA VAL A 96 0.61 -8.58 2.58
C VAL A 96 1.64 -9.16 3.55
N TYR A 97 2.27 -8.28 4.31
CA TYR A 97 2.97 -8.61 5.53
C TYR A 97 2.51 -7.65 6.62
N VAL A 98 2.28 -8.16 7.81
CA VAL A 98 1.97 -7.38 9.02
C VAL A 98 2.88 -7.87 10.12
N GLY A 99 3.71 -6.99 10.67
CA GLY A 99 4.66 -7.37 11.71
C GLY A 99 5.22 -6.15 12.43
N LEU A 100 6.10 -6.40 13.41
CA LEU A 100 6.82 -5.32 14.12
C LEU A 100 8.14 -4.98 13.45
N ASP A 101 8.65 -5.89 12.62
CA ASP A 101 9.87 -5.68 11.86
C ASP A 101 9.58 -4.87 10.60
N ALA A 102 10.56 -4.06 10.20
CA ALA A 102 10.58 -3.33 8.94
C ALA A 102 11.80 -3.78 8.11
N GLY A 103 11.85 -3.34 6.86
CA GLY A 103 12.99 -3.56 5.99
C GLY A 103 12.90 -4.81 5.13
N GLU A 104 14.04 -5.27 4.63
CA GLU A 104 14.13 -6.28 3.60
C GLU A 104 13.43 -7.61 3.95
N THR A 105 13.52 -8.04 5.21
CA THR A 105 12.86 -9.26 5.68
C THR A 105 11.34 -9.18 5.56
N ALA A 106 10.75 -8.08 5.97
CA ALA A 106 9.31 -7.83 5.86
C ALA A 106 8.86 -7.73 4.40
N LEU A 107 9.64 -7.07 3.55
CA LEU A 107 9.42 -7.01 2.11
C LEU A 107 9.42 -8.41 1.48
N MET A 108 10.43 -9.23 1.79
CA MET A 108 10.51 -10.60 1.29
C MET A 108 9.33 -11.45 1.74
N ALA A 109 8.88 -11.29 2.99
CA ALA A 109 7.69 -11.99 3.49
C ALA A 109 6.41 -11.54 2.78
N CYS A 110 6.27 -10.26 2.43
CA CYS A 110 5.16 -9.75 1.63
C CYS A 110 5.15 -10.36 0.21
N ILE A 111 6.31 -10.43 -0.45
CA ILE A 111 6.44 -11.03 -1.78
C ILE A 111 6.18 -12.55 -1.72
N ALA A 112 6.70 -13.24 -0.70
CA ALA A 112 6.42 -14.66 -0.50
C ALA A 112 4.93 -14.93 -0.24
N ASN A 113 4.27 -14.07 0.55
CA ASN A 113 2.82 -14.11 0.72
C ASN A 113 2.10 -13.90 -0.61
N ALA A 114 2.53 -12.94 -1.45
CA ALA A 114 1.93 -12.72 -2.77
C ALA A 114 1.99 -13.96 -3.66
N ALA A 115 3.09 -14.71 -3.62
CA ALA A 115 3.29 -15.93 -4.39
C ALA A 115 2.59 -17.16 -3.79
N GLY A 116 2.36 -17.18 -2.48
CA GLY A 116 1.90 -18.32 -1.71
C GLY A 116 0.41 -18.60 -1.75
N ASP A 117 0.03 -19.67 -1.06
CA ASP A 117 -1.37 -20.08 -0.88
C ASP A 117 -2.08 -19.17 0.12
N LYS A 118 -3.04 -18.40 -0.38
CA LYS A 118 -3.83 -17.48 0.43
C LYS A 118 -4.80 -18.19 1.38
N ALA A 119 -5.31 -19.36 1.01
CA ALA A 119 -6.22 -20.12 1.89
C ALA A 119 -5.45 -20.65 3.11
N ALA A 120 -4.25 -21.19 2.91
CA ALA A 120 -3.39 -21.62 4.01
C ALA A 120 -2.98 -20.44 4.92
N TYR A 121 -2.62 -19.29 4.32
CA TYR A 121 -2.30 -18.08 5.07
C TYR A 121 -3.49 -17.59 5.91
N CYS A 122 -4.68 -17.49 5.33
CA CYS A 122 -5.88 -17.03 6.04
C CYS A 122 -6.30 -18.02 7.14
N ALA A 123 -6.16 -19.33 6.91
CA ALA A 123 -6.49 -20.36 7.90
C ALA A 123 -5.64 -20.23 9.17
N ALA A 124 -4.39 -19.77 9.08
CA ALA A 124 -3.54 -19.52 10.25
C ALA A 124 -4.13 -18.44 11.19
N TYR A 125 -5.00 -17.56 10.67
CA TYR A 125 -5.72 -16.53 11.44
C TYR A 125 -7.20 -16.89 11.67
N GLY A 126 -7.60 -18.15 11.42
CA GLY A 126 -8.97 -18.62 11.62
C GLY A 126 -9.96 -18.10 10.57
N ILE A 127 -9.49 -17.67 9.42
CA ILE A 127 -10.30 -17.10 8.34
C ILE A 127 -10.46 -18.16 7.23
N ASP A 128 -11.72 -18.51 6.95
CA ASP A 128 -12.06 -19.36 5.80
C ASP A 128 -12.15 -18.50 4.53
N LEU A 129 -11.26 -18.75 3.58
CA LEU A 129 -11.12 -17.98 2.35
C LEU A 129 -11.66 -18.76 1.15
N SER A 130 -12.62 -18.16 0.43
CA SER A 130 -12.94 -18.61 -0.92
C SER A 130 -11.78 -18.23 -1.88
N PRO A 131 -11.25 -19.19 -2.66
CA PRO A 131 -10.16 -18.89 -3.62
C PRO A 131 -10.49 -17.76 -4.62
N ALA A 132 -11.77 -17.56 -4.90
CA ALA A 132 -12.22 -16.48 -5.79
C ALA A 132 -12.09 -15.07 -5.17
N ASP A 133 -12.05 -14.96 -3.83
CA ASP A 133 -12.01 -13.69 -3.14
C ASP A 133 -10.58 -13.11 -3.04
N TRP A 134 -9.56 -13.98 -3.10
CA TRP A 134 -8.14 -13.59 -3.16
C TRP A 134 -7.34 -14.56 -4.06
N PRO A 135 -7.46 -14.42 -5.39
CA PRO A 135 -6.99 -15.42 -6.35
C PRO A 135 -5.50 -15.35 -6.68
N SER A 136 -4.75 -14.38 -6.14
CA SER A 136 -3.34 -14.20 -6.50
C SER A 136 -2.46 -15.37 -6.06
N ARG A 137 -1.60 -15.82 -6.99
CA ARG A 137 -0.59 -16.83 -6.78
C ARG A 137 0.55 -16.63 -7.79
N GLY A 138 1.79 -16.92 -7.41
CA GLY A 138 2.97 -16.76 -8.25
C GLY A 138 3.71 -15.45 -8.01
N LEU A 139 5.00 -15.43 -8.40
CA LEU A 139 5.83 -14.22 -8.31
C LEU A 139 5.51 -13.23 -9.44
N PRO A 140 5.61 -11.93 -9.18
CA PRO A 140 5.51 -10.93 -10.26
C PRO A 140 6.71 -11.02 -11.20
N SER A 141 6.50 -10.69 -12.47
CA SER A 141 7.60 -10.47 -13.41
C SER A 141 8.24 -9.10 -13.26
N GLU A 142 7.55 -8.17 -12.60
CA GLU A 142 8.01 -6.80 -12.39
C GLU A 142 7.58 -6.27 -11.02
N ILE A 143 8.49 -5.58 -10.33
CA ILE A 143 8.24 -4.91 -9.06
C ILE A 143 8.53 -3.42 -9.20
N ILE A 144 7.56 -2.59 -8.86
CA ILE A 144 7.68 -1.13 -8.77
C ILE A 144 7.73 -0.74 -7.29
N SER A 145 8.79 -0.06 -6.88
CA SER A 145 8.95 0.42 -5.51
C SER A 145 9.58 1.80 -5.50
N ASP A 146 9.60 2.46 -4.35
CA ASP A 146 10.48 3.62 -4.17
C ASP A 146 11.94 3.19 -4.04
N ARG A 147 12.81 4.16 -3.73
CA ARG A 147 14.22 3.93 -3.49
C ARG A 147 14.53 3.70 -2.01
N GLY A 148 13.59 3.19 -1.24
CA GLY A 148 13.82 2.79 0.14
C GLY A 148 14.98 1.80 0.25
N GLY A 149 15.72 1.86 1.37
CA GLY A 149 16.90 1.02 1.58
C GLY A 149 16.59 -0.47 1.50
N GLU A 150 15.41 -0.88 1.95
CA GLU A 150 14.91 -2.26 1.92
C GLU A 150 14.70 -2.79 0.51
N PHE A 151 14.29 -1.93 -0.44
CA PHE A 151 14.14 -2.29 -1.84
C PHE A 151 15.46 -2.35 -2.61
N MET A 152 16.55 -1.89 -2.00
CA MET A 152 17.92 -1.95 -2.54
C MET A 152 18.76 -3.02 -1.87
N GLY A 153 18.18 -3.84 -0.99
CA GLY A 153 18.87 -4.87 -0.25
C GLY A 153 19.38 -6.03 -1.11
N ASP A 154 20.31 -6.81 -0.56
CA ASP A 154 20.96 -7.90 -1.29
C ASP A 154 20.00 -9.05 -1.58
N ARG A 155 19.08 -9.36 -0.67
CA ARG A 155 18.13 -10.48 -0.81
C ARG A 155 17.10 -10.24 -1.90
N ILE A 156 16.55 -9.02 -1.95
CA ILE A 156 15.61 -8.67 -3.03
C ILE A 156 16.34 -8.63 -4.38
N ASN A 157 17.60 -8.21 -4.42
CA ASN A 157 18.43 -8.26 -5.61
C ASN A 157 18.66 -9.71 -6.05
N GLU A 158 19.01 -10.60 -5.12
CA GLU A 158 19.20 -12.03 -5.38
C GLU A 158 17.92 -12.67 -5.90
N LEU A 159 16.76 -12.38 -5.28
CA LEU A 159 15.46 -12.85 -5.74
C LEU A 159 15.20 -12.41 -7.19
N CYS A 160 15.39 -11.13 -7.48
CA CYS A 160 15.15 -10.57 -8.81
C CYS A 160 16.07 -11.21 -9.87
N ILE A 161 17.33 -11.44 -9.55
CA ILE A 161 18.29 -12.09 -10.45
C ILE A 161 17.91 -13.58 -10.66
N CYS A 162 17.61 -14.30 -9.58
CA CYS A 162 17.31 -15.74 -9.65
C CYS A 162 16.05 -16.05 -10.47
N TYR A 163 15.03 -15.21 -10.38
CA TYR A 163 13.75 -15.42 -11.05
C TYR A 163 13.52 -14.52 -12.27
N GLY A 164 14.48 -13.66 -12.62
CA GLY A 164 14.35 -12.77 -13.77
C GLY A 164 13.28 -11.70 -13.57
N ILE A 165 13.08 -11.21 -12.33
CA ILE A 165 12.10 -10.17 -12.00
C ILE A 165 12.70 -8.82 -12.37
N ASP A 166 12.01 -8.04 -13.22
CA ASP A 166 12.39 -6.66 -13.49
C ASP A 166 12.03 -5.76 -12.32
N ARG A 167 12.89 -4.80 -12.03
CA ARG A 167 12.71 -3.91 -10.90
C ARG A 167 12.79 -2.46 -11.32
N GLN A 168 11.68 -1.74 -11.15
CA GLN A 168 11.59 -0.31 -11.39
C GLN A 168 11.64 0.45 -10.05
N ALA A 169 12.74 1.17 -9.83
CA ALA A 169 12.84 2.12 -8.74
C ALA A 169 12.31 3.48 -9.19
N LEU A 170 11.22 3.96 -8.58
CA LEU A 170 10.64 5.24 -8.91
C LEU A 170 11.58 6.39 -8.50
N PRO A 171 11.65 7.46 -9.30
CA PRO A 171 12.39 8.66 -8.90
C PRO A 171 11.82 9.26 -7.62
N PRO A 172 12.65 9.83 -6.74
CA PRO A 172 12.17 10.50 -5.53
C PRO A 172 11.20 11.63 -5.90
N PHE A 173 10.17 11.83 -5.06
CA PHE A 173 9.14 12.87 -5.18
C PHE A 173 8.15 12.70 -6.36
N ARG A 174 8.00 11.49 -6.87
CA ARG A 174 6.94 11.14 -7.80
C ARG A 174 5.85 10.32 -7.13
N ALA A 175 5.16 10.92 -6.15
CA ALA A 175 4.00 10.32 -5.48
C ALA A 175 2.89 9.93 -6.48
N GLU A 176 2.83 10.60 -7.62
CA GLU A 176 1.92 10.30 -8.72
C GLU A 176 2.09 8.90 -9.34
N GLU A 177 3.20 8.25 -9.11
CA GLU A 177 3.51 6.92 -9.68
C GLU A 177 3.18 5.76 -8.69
N LYS A 178 2.77 6.07 -7.45
CA LYS A 178 2.38 5.09 -6.41
C LYS A 178 0.93 5.18 -5.88
N PRO A 179 -0.01 5.87 -6.51
CA PRO A 179 -1.32 6.12 -5.87
C PRO A 179 -2.13 4.85 -5.60
N LEU A 180 -1.82 3.71 -6.23
CA LEU A 180 -2.55 2.47 -6.00
C LEU A 180 -2.26 1.90 -4.62
N VAL A 181 -0.98 1.75 -4.28
CA VAL A 181 -0.57 1.14 -3.01
C VAL A 181 -0.82 2.11 -1.85
N GLU A 182 -0.51 3.40 -2.01
CA GLU A 182 -0.81 4.42 -1.00
C GLU A 182 -2.31 4.49 -0.70
N ARG A 183 -3.15 4.55 -1.75
CA ARG A 183 -4.61 4.57 -1.58
C ARG A 183 -5.15 3.30 -0.93
N ALA A 184 -4.58 2.14 -1.21
CA ALA A 184 -5.01 0.91 -0.56
C ALA A 184 -4.62 0.87 0.91
N MET A 185 -3.44 1.40 1.26
CA MET A 185 -3.00 1.56 2.64
C MET A 185 -3.93 2.49 3.42
N ASP A 186 -4.29 3.64 2.85
CA ASP A 186 -5.27 4.57 3.43
C ASP A 186 -6.63 3.88 3.64
N LEU A 187 -7.13 3.16 2.64
CA LEU A 187 -8.40 2.43 2.75
C LEU A 187 -8.36 1.35 3.83
N ILE A 188 -7.24 0.64 3.99
CA ILE A 188 -7.06 -0.34 5.06
C ILE A 188 -7.08 0.37 6.42
N GLN A 189 -6.32 1.45 6.58
CA GLN A 189 -6.28 2.18 7.84
C GLN A 189 -7.64 2.80 8.18
N ASP A 190 -8.32 3.42 7.24
CA ASP A 190 -9.61 4.04 7.43
C ASP A 190 -10.70 3.01 7.77
N SER A 191 -10.60 1.78 7.25
CA SER A 191 -11.57 0.71 7.50
C SER A 191 -11.72 0.36 8.97
N TYR A 192 -10.63 0.40 9.74
CA TYR A 192 -10.64 0.02 11.15
C TYR A 192 -10.63 1.22 12.12
N LYS A 193 -10.18 2.41 11.69
CA LYS A 193 -10.04 3.59 12.57
C LYS A 193 -11.32 3.91 13.33
N SER A 194 -12.46 3.92 12.66
CA SER A 194 -13.74 4.24 13.30
C SER A 194 -14.20 3.16 14.28
N MET A 195 -14.03 1.88 13.93
CA MET A 195 -14.48 0.73 14.75
C MET A 195 -13.59 0.52 15.97
N LEU A 196 -12.30 0.82 15.85
CA LEU A 196 -11.30 0.60 16.90
C LEU A 196 -10.95 1.87 17.67
N ARG A 197 -11.72 2.95 17.51
CA ARG A 197 -11.51 4.19 18.26
C ARG A 197 -11.54 3.90 19.77
N GLY A 198 -10.54 4.41 20.48
CA GLY A 198 -10.37 4.13 21.92
C GLY A 198 -9.75 2.76 22.24
N ARG A 199 -9.22 2.06 21.23
CA ARG A 199 -8.56 0.76 21.39
C ARG A 199 -7.11 0.78 20.85
N GLY A 200 -6.40 1.88 21.13
CA GLY A 200 -5.00 2.09 20.72
C GLY A 200 -4.83 2.74 19.36
N VAL A 201 -5.94 3.03 18.64
CA VAL A 201 -5.89 3.74 17.35
C VAL A 201 -5.51 5.21 17.58
N ILE A 202 -4.52 5.64 16.82
CA ILE A 202 -3.97 6.98 16.87
C ILE A 202 -4.93 7.94 16.14
N GLY A 203 -5.31 9.03 16.81
CA GLY A 203 -6.18 10.07 16.25
C GLY A 203 -5.39 11.23 15.68
N ASP A 204 -6.12 12.21 15.13
CA ASP A 204 -5.55 13.38 14.46
C ASP A 204 -4.92 14.41 15.44
N ASP A 205 -5.12 14.23 16.75
CA ASP A 205 -4.56 15.07 17.82
C ASP A 205 -3.07 14.78 18.12
N VAL A 206 -2.47 13.82 17.42
CA VAL A 206 -1.05 13.49 17.56
C VAL A 206 -0.19 14.71 17.24
N GLY A 207 0.62 15.12 18.23
CA GLY A 207 1.46 16.31 18.13
C GLY A 207 0.87 17.55 18.84
N GLU A 208 -0.37 17.50 19.29
CA GLU A 208 -0.92 18.53 20.15
C GLU A 208 -0.39 18.42 21.59
N ARG A 209 -0.28 19.55 22.29
CA ARG A 209 0.20 19.57 23.69
C ARG A 209 -0.62 18.71 24.64
N TRP A 210 -1.87 18.43 24.28
CA TRP A 210 -2.85 17.66 25.05
C TRP A 210 -3.25 16.35 24.38
N ALA A 211 -2.40 15.86 23.48
CA ALA A 211 -2.66 14.60 22.76
C ALA A 211 -2.88 13.44 23.72
N THR A 212 -3.82 12.59 23.37
CA THR A 212 -4.09 11.35 24.12
C THR A 212 -2.88 10.41 24.03
N ASP A 213 -2.48 9.79 25.14
CA ASP A 213 -1.51 8.68 25.09
C ASP A 213 -2.24 7.40 24.65
N TYR A 214 -2.30 7.18 23.34
CA TYR A 214 -2.98 6.05 22.72
C TYR A 214 -2.39 4.69 23.10
N ARG A 215 -1.17 4.64 23.64
CA ARG A 215 -0.56 3.40 24.16
C ARG A 215 -1.35 2.83 25.31
N GLN A 216 -1.94 3.69 26.17
CA GLN A 216 -2.76 3.25 27.30
C GLN A 216 -4.10 2.66 26.87
N GLN A 217 -4.53 2.88 25.63
CA GLN A 217 -5.75 2.36 25.05
C GLN A 217 -5.51 1.08 24.24
N ALA A 218 -4.26 0.65 24.06
CA ALA A 218 -3.91 -0.51 23.26
C ALA A 218 -4.45 -1.80 23.89
N ILE A 219 -5.17 -2.62 23.11
CA ILE A 219 -5.75 -3.88 23.56
C ILE A 219 -5.59 -5.03 22.56
N LEU A 220 -5.31 -4.72 21.28
CA LEU A 220 -5.19 -5.73 20.23
C LEU A 220 -3.77 -6.29 20.18
N THR A 221 -3.69 -7.59 19.99
CA THR A 221 -2.42 -8.28 19.66
C THR A 221 -2.11 -8.14 18.17
N LEU A 222 -0.89 -8.50 17.77
CA LEU A 222 -0.49 -8.53 16.38
C LEU A 222 -1.37 -9.47 15.55
N ASP A 223 -1.66 -10.67 16.07
CA ASP A 223 -2.47 -11.67 15.35
C ASP A 223 -3.91 -11.17 15.15
N GLU A 224 -4.51 -10.53 16.15
CA GLU A 224 -5.86 -9.94 16.05
C GLU A 224 -5.89 -8.76 15.04
N TYR A 225 -4.86 -7.92 15.05
CA TYR A 225 -4.75 -6.84 14.07
C TYR A 225 -4.54 -7.38 12.66
N THR A 226 -3.69 -8.39 12.50
CA THR A 226 -3.45 -9.04 11.20
C THR A 226 -4.75 -9.63 10.63
N ALA A 227 -5.56 -10.29 11.46
CA ALA A 227 -6.87 -10.79 11.04
C ALA A 227 -7.79 -9.66 10.51
N ILE A 228 -7.80 -8.50 11.16
CA ILE A 228 -8.57 -7.33 10.71
C ILE A 228 -8.05 -6.84 9.34
N VAL A 229 -6.74 -6.75 9.17
CA VAL A 229 -6.13 -6.36 7.88
C VAL A 229 -6.50 -7.36 6.79
N ILE A 230 -6.42 -8.66 7.05
CA ILE A 230 -6.82 -9.71 6.09
C ILE A 230 -8.29 -9.58 5.68
N HIS A 231 -9.20 -9.43 6.64
CA HIS A 231 -10.63 -9.23 6.33
C HIS A 231 -10.86 -8.00 5.46
N THR A 232 -10.13 -6.92 5.75
CA THR A 232 -10.22 -5.69 4.95
C THR A 232 -9.69 -5.91 3.52
N ILE A 233 -8.56 -6.60 3.37
CA ILE A 233 -8.00 -6.94 2.04
C ILE A 233 -9.01 -7.77 1.23
N ILE A 234 -9.60 -8.80 1.84
CA ILE A 234 -10.62 -9.63 1.18
C ILE A 234 -11.81 -8.77 0.73
N ALA A 235 -12.30 -7.89 1.61
CA ALA A 235 -13.40 -6.99 1.29
C ALA A 235 -13.06 -6.02 0.15
N LEU A 236 -11.85 -5.45 0.15
CA LEU A 236 -11.38 -4.55 -0.91
C LEU A 236 -11.18 -5.30 -2.24
N ASN A 237 -10.58 -6.48 -2.22
CA ASN A 237 -10.37 -7.28 -3.42
C ASN A 237 -11.69 -7.70 -4.08
N LYS A 238 -12.69 -8.02 -3.27
CA LYS A 238 -13.99 -8.48 -3.72
C LYS A 238 -14.94 -7.36 -4.12
N GLY A 239 -14.96 -6.26 -3.37
CA GLY A 239 -16.02 -5.26 -3.41
C GLY A 239 -15.63 -3.87 -3.89
N ARG A 240 -14.33 -3.53 -3.96
CA ARG A 240 -13.89 -2.22 -4.43
C ARG A 240 -14.19 -2.06 -5.92
N VAL A 241 -14.98 -1.05 -6.27
CA VAL A 241 -15.26 -0.72 -7.68
C VAL A 241 -14.09 0.06 -8.27
N LEU A 242 -13.55 -0.45 -9.36
CA LEU A 242 -12.50 0.20 -10.14
C LEU A 242 -13.13 1.20 -11.11
N THR A 243 -12.66 2.44 -11.07
CA THR A 243 -13.19 3.53 -11.90
C THR A 243 -12.32 3.88 -13.11
N ASP A 244 -11.05 3.46 -13.09
CA ASP A 244 -10.05 3.80 -14.11
C ASP A 244 -9.68 2.58 -14.95
N ILE A 245 -10.69 1.93 -15.52
CA ILE A 245 -10.56 0.76 -16.40
C ILE A 245 -11.05 1.03 -17.83
N GLY A 246 -11.18 2.31 -18.20
CA GLY A 246 -11.73 2.71 -19.51
C GLY A 246 -10.88 2.28 -20.73
N HIS A 247 -9.66 1.79 -20.51
CA HIS A 247 -8.82 1.18 -21.54
C HIS A 247 -9.14 -0.30 -21.79
N LEU A 248 -9.93 -0.93 -20.93
CA LEU A 248 -10.36 -2.31 -21.07
C LEU A 248 -11.69 -2.39 -21.85
N PRO A 249 -12.02 -3.56 -22.43
CA PRO A 249 -13.32 -3.79 -23.04
C PRO A 249 -14.49 -3.52 -22.08
N VAL A 250 -15.63 -3.14 -22.63
CA VAL A 250 -16.84 -2.75 -21.84
C VAL A 250 -17.36 -3.89 -20.95
N ASP A 251 -17.09 -5.12 -21.33
CA ASP A 251 -17.47 -6.33 -20.60
C ASP A 251 -16.45 -6.76 -19.52
N ALA A 252 -15.35 -6.03 -19.39
CA ALA A 252 -14.36 -6.31 -18.35
C ALA A 252 -14.94 -6.09 -16.94
N PRO A 253 -14.71 -7.03 -16.00
CA PRO A 253 -15.14 -6.85 -14.62
C PRO A 253 -14.51 -5.62 -13.96
N ASN A 254 -15.24 -5.00 -13.06
CA ASN A 254 -14.83 -3.77 -12.39
C ASN A 254 -14.45 -3.94 -10.93
N THR A 255 -14.20 -5.16 -10.46
CA THR A 255 -13.64 -5.42 -9.12
C THR A 255 -12.29 -6.12 -9.22
N PRO A 256 -11.35 -5.86 -8.29
CA PRO A 256 -9.98 -6.39 -8.40
C PRO A 256 -9.89 -7.91 -8.58
N ALA A 257 -10.59 -8.69 -7.75
CA ALA A 257 -10.52 -10.15 -7.81
C ALA A 257 -11.13 -10.70 -9.10
N GLN A 258 -12.23 -10.14 -9.56
CA GLN A 258 -12.86 -10.58 -10.81
C GLN A 258 -12.03 -10.16 -12.03
N LEU A 259 -11.46 -8.95 -12.01
CA LEU A 259 -10.61 -8.48 -13.10
C LEU A 259 -9.31 -9.28 -13.20
N TRP A 260 -8.68 -9.60 -12.06
CA TRP A 260 -7.53 -10.49 -12.01
C TRP A 260 -7.82 -11.82 -12.68
N LYS A 261 -8.91 -12.48 -12.26
CA LYS A 261 -9.32 -13.76 -12.83
C LYS A 261 -9.60 -13.65 -14.33
N TRP A 262 -10.33 -12.63 -14.75
CA TRP A 262 -10.67 -12.40 -16.16
C TRP A 262 -9.42 -12.22 -17.03
N LEU A 263 -8.43 -11.42 -16.58
CA LEU A 263 -7.15 -11.25 -17.28
C LEU A 263 -6.38 -12.58 -17.34
N THR A 264 -6.32 -13.31 -16.24
CA THR A 264 -5.61 -14.59 -16.16
C THR A 264 -6.25 -15.65 -17.07
N ASP A 265 -7.59 -15.74 -17.08
CA ASP A 265 -8.33 -16.68 -17.95
C ASP A 265 -8.11 -16.37 -19.43
N GLN A 266 -7.79 -15.13 -19.80
CA GLN A 266 -7.43 -14.74 -21.17
C GLN A 266 -5.94 -14.94 -21.51
N GLY A 267 -5.16 -15.53 -20.61
CA GLY A 267 -3.71 -15.69 -20.78
C GLY A 267 -2.91 -14.39 -20.64
N LYS A 268 -3.54 -13.32 -20.12
CA LYS A 268 -2.88 -12.05 -19.84
C LYS A 268 -2.25 -12.08 -18.46
N SER A 269 -1.22 -12.88 -18.30
CA SER A 269 -0.45 -13.03 -17.06
C SER A 269 1.03 -13.14 -17.37
N THR A 270 1.84 -12.39 -16.64
CA THR A 270 3.31 -12.47 -16.65
C THR A 270 3.86 -13.03 -15.35
N LEU A 271 2.97 -13.61 -14.51
CA LEU A 271 3.37 -14.24 -13.25
C LEU A 271 4.28 -15.44 -13.49
N LEU A 272 5.25 -15.58 -12.60
CA LEU A 272 6.18 -16.69 -12.59
C LEU A 272 5.67 -17.75 -11.61
N ASP A 273 5.59 -18.99 -12.10
CA ASP A 273 5.24 -20.14 -11.26
C ASP A 273 6.46 -20.54 -10.41
N VAL A 274 6.29 -20.57 -9.10
CA VAL A 274 7.37 -20.84 -8.15
C VAL A 274 6.87 -21.67 -6.98
N ASP A 275 7.78 -22.44 -6.39
CA ASP A 275 7.53 -23.07 -5.10
C ASP A 275 7.58 -22.02 -3.97
N ALA A 276 6.40 -21.68 -3.45
CA ALA A 276 6.28 -20.71 -2.37
C ALA A 276 7.03 -21.15 -1.08
N ASP A 277 7.13 -22.46 -0.83
CA ASP A 277 7.87 -22.98 0.34
C ASP A 277 9.38 -22.74 0.20
N GLU A 278 9.90 -22.73 -1.02
CA GLU A 278 11.30 -22.35 -1.26
C GLU A 278 11.52 -20.85 -0.97
N LEU A 279 10.58 -19.99 -1.35
CA LEU A 279 10.64 -18.58 -1.06
C LEU A 279 10.58 -18.28 0.44
N TYR A 280 9.69 -18.97 1.18
CA TYR A 280 9.62 -18.83 2.64
C TYR A 280 10.90 -19.31 3.35
N ARG A 281 11.56 -20.34 2.83
CA ARG A 281 12.86 -20.79 3.36
C ARG A 281 14.00 -19.80 3.10
N ARG A 282 13.92 -19.03 2.03
CA ARG A 282 14.86 -17.94 1.72
C ARG A 282 14.52 -16.63 2.44
N ALA A 283 13.23 -16.39 2.75
CA ALA A 283 12.81 -15.36 3.69
C ALA A 283 13.02 -15.91 5.12
N PRO A 284 13.81 -15.31 5.99
CA PRO A 284 13.96 -15.78 7.37
C PRO A 284 12.59 -15.76 8.02
N GLY A 285 12.18 -16.92 8.47
CA GLY A 285 10.90 -17.12 9.13
C GLY A 285 10.77 -16.27 10.39
N ASP A 286 9.53 -16.07 10.76
CA ASP A 286 9.08 -15.55 12.05
C ASP A 286 10.05 -15.94 13.17
N SER A 287 10.80 -14.97 13.68
CA SER A 287 11.66 -15.15 14.86
C SER A 287 10.82 -15.21 16.16
N ALA A 288 9.51 -15.44 16.04
CA ALA A 288 8.60 -15.54 17.18
C ALA A 288 8.79 -16.80 18.04
N ASP A 289 9.66 -17.75 17.64
CA ASP A 289 9.81 -19.03 18.35
C ASP A 289 11.22 -19.30 18.90
N ARG A 290 12.06 -18.28 19.08
CA ARG A 290 13.38 -18.44 19.71
C ARG A 290 13.63 -17.40 20.79
N SER A 291 12.89 -17.52 21.90
CA SER A 291 13.42 -17.16 23.23
C SER A 291 12.63 -17.93 24.29
N THR A 292 13.18 -19.07 24.64
CA THR A 292 12.98 -19.75 25.92
C THR A 292 13.40 -18.84 27.08
#